data_fb28e55331cb667613f9027571035e01
#
_entry.id   fb28e55331cb667613f9027571035e01
#
_cell.length_a   1.000
_cell.length_b   1.000
_cell.length_c   1.000
_cell.angle_alpha   90.00
_cell.angle_beta   90.00
_cell.angle_gamma   90.00
#
_symmetry.space_group_name_H-M   'P 1'
#
loop_
_entity.id
_entity.type
_entity.pdbx_description
1 polymer ?
#
loop_
_entity_poly.entity_id
_entity_poly.type
_entity_poly.pdbx_seq_one_letter_code
_entity_poly.pdbx_strand_id
1 'polypeptide(L)'
;MEHTKLYHKKSPMPREKFSQLYEIMEYSFPPNERGSESLHYSELSRPEFRCLCYEPDNIPLAFLNYYEFPETETIFVEHFAVSAELRGRGTGSAIMEHLKRTTSPFLIVLEVEPPDGPTERRRIDFYKRLGFHLNNGEYFQPEFYGKSPAIPLKLMTTRELSERDFSELARFIHKRVYKK
;
A
#
# COMPACT_ATOMS: atom_id res chain seq x y z
N MET A 1 12.38 -2.95 -12.54
CA MET A 1 11.83 -4.28 -12.80
C MET A 1 11.16 -4.21 -14.16
N GLU A 2 11.43 -5.16 -15.02
CA GLU A 2 10.82 -5.22 -16.35
C GLU A 2 9.29 -5.33 -16.23
N HIS A 3 8.55 -4.80 -17.20
CA HIS A 3 7.08 -4.74 -17.23
C HIS A 3 6.42 -3.97 -16.07
N THR A 4 7.16 -3.18 -15.28
CA THR A 4 6.54 -2.27 -14.31
C THR A 4 6.39 -0.88 -14.88
N LYS A 5 5.22 -0.27 -14.62
CA LYS A 5 4.92 1.09 -15.01
C LYS A 5 4.39 1.89 -13.83
N LEU A 6 4.86 3.12 -13.70
CA LEU A 6 4.43 4.03 -12.66
C LEU A 6 3.37 4.99 -13.21
N TYR A 7 2.19 4.95 -12.62
CA TYR A 7 1.08 5.86 -12.93
C TYR A 7 0.89 6.89 -11.83
N HIS A 8 0.65 8.12 -12.21
CA HIS A 8 0.43 9.25 -11.31
C HIS A 8 -0.23 10.40 -12.07
N LYS A 9 -0.54 11.53 -11.40
CA LYS A 9 -1.24 12.68 -11.98
C LYS A 9 -0.70 13.16 -13.34
N LYS A 10 0.63 13.14 -13.55
CA LYS A 10 1.26 13.58 -14.82
C LYS A 10 1.41 12.44 -15.85
N SER A 11 1.18 11.20 -15.44
CA SER A 11 1.20 9.99 -16.28
C SER A 11 -0.01 9.13 -15.89
N PRO A 12 -1.22 9.55 -16.26
CA PRO A 12 -2.45 8.91 -15.80
C PRO A 12 -2.61 7.51 -16.37
N MET A 13 -3.21 6.62 -15.57
CA MET A 13 -3.62 5.30 -16.04
C MET A 13 -4.89 5.44 -16.88
N PRO A 14 -4.97 4.80 -18.07
CA PRO A 14 -6.21 4.72 -18.83
C PRO A 14 -7.33 4.07 -18.02
N ARG A 15 -8.57 4.56 -18.15
CA ARG A 15 -9.72 4.07 -17.37
C ARG A 15 -9.95 2.58 -17.54
N GLU A 16 -9.87 2.09 -18.76
CA GLU A 16 -10.03 0.66 -19.09
C GLU A 16 -9.01 -0.22 -18.36
N LYS A 17 -7.75 0.20 -18.34
CA LYS A 17 -6.68 -0.48 -17.60
C LYS A 17 -6.90 -0.43 -16.09
N PHE A 18 -7.39 0.69 -15.58
CA PHE A 18 -7.71 0.81 -14.17
C PHE A 18 -8.85 -0.15 -13.77
N SER A 19 -9.86 -0.33 -14.61
CA SER A 19 -10.94 -1.29 -14.34
C SER A 19 -10.39 -2.72 -14.20
N GLN A 20 -9.47 -3.13 -15.07
CA GLN A 20 -8.78 -4.44 -14.95
C GLN A 20 -7.96 -4.55 -13.66
N LEU A 21 -7.26 -3.47 -13.26
CA LEU A 21 -6.54 -3.43 -11.98
C LEU A 21 -7.52 -3.50 -10.81
N TYR A 22 -8.67 -2.83 -10.92
CA TYR A 22 -9.67 -2.81 -9.85
C TYR A 22 -10.30 -4.21 -9.63
N GLU A 23 -10.41 -5.06 -10.65
CA GLU A 23 -10.81 -6.47 -10.50
C GLU A 23 -9.84 -7.22 -9.56
N ILE A 24 -8.52 -6.96 -9.68
CA ILE A 24 -7.53 -7.54 -8.75
C ILE A 24 -7.75 -7.02 -7.33
N MET A 25 -8.10 -5.74 -7.18
CA MET A 25 -8.42 -5.12 -5.89
C MET A 25 -9.68 -5.74 -5.28
N GLU A 26 -10.75 -5.91 -6.05
CA GLU A 26 -12.00 -6.53 -5.59
C GLU A 26 -11.81 -7.95 -5.06
N TYR A 27 -11.01 -8.70 -5.77
CA TYR A 27 -10.65 -10.07 -5.39
C TYR A 27 -9.75 -10.15 -4.15
N SER A 28 -8.91 -9.12 -3.92
CA SER A 28 -7.87 -9.14 -2.89
C SER A 28 -8.28 -8.48 -1.57
N PHE A 29 -9.26 -7.58 -1.58
CA PHE A 29 -9.69 -6.81 -0.42
C PHE A 29 -11.21 -6.89 -0.23
N PRO A 30 -11.69 -7.09 1.01
CA PRO A 30 -13.12 -7.10 1.30
C PRO A 30 -13.74 -5.71 1.08
N PRO A 31 -15.08 -5.61 0.87
CA PRO A 31 -15.75 -4.35 0.57
C PRO A 31 -15.60 -3.23 1.61
N ASN A 32 -15.37 -3.58 2.87
CA ASN A 32 -15.16 -2.63 3.97
C ASN A 32 -13.75 -2.04 4.02
N GLU A 33 -12.78 -2.67 3.32
CA GLU A 33 -11.39 -2.21 3.24
C GLU A 33 -11.09 -1.48 1.93
N ARG A 34 -12.02 -1.46 1.00
CA ARG A 34 -11.88 -0.78 -0.28
C ARG A 34 -13.05 0.15 -0.57
N GLY A 35 -12.77 1.26 -1.21
CA GLY A 35 -13.79 2.15 -1.77
C GLY A 35 -14.32 1.66 -3.12
N SER A 36 -15.20 2.45 -3.73
CA SER A 36 -15.65 2.18 -5.11
C SER A 36 -14.51 2.37 -6.12
N GLU A 37 -14.64 1.73 -7.28
CA GLU A 37 -13.71 1.91 -8.39
C GLU A 37 -13.52 3.38 -8.77
N SER A 38 -14.61 4.15 -8.84
CA SER A 38 -14.54 5.58 -9.17
C SER A 38 -13.77 6.40 -8.15
N LEU A 39 -13.88 6.04 -6.86
CA LEU A 39 -13.18 6.70 -5.78
C LEU A 39 -11.66 6.43 -5.89
N HIS A 40 -11.25 5.17 -6.03
CA HIS A 40 -9.85 4.82 -6.23
C HIS A 40 -9.26 5.39 -7.51
N TYR A 41 -10.03 5.41 -8.60
CA TYR A 41 -9.58 6.06 -9.82
C TYR A 41 -9.32 7.55 -9.62
N SER A 42 -10.14 8.23 -8.81
CA SER A 42 -9.96 9.66 -8.50
C SER A 42 -8.68 9.94 -7.71
N GLU A 43 -8.20 8.96 -6.90
CA GLU A 43 -6.95 9.10 -6.14
C GLU A 43 -5.72 9.29 -7.06
N LEU A 44 -5.74 8.75 -8.29
CA LEU A 44 -4.68 8.97 -9.29
C LEU A 44 -4.49 10.46 -9.65
N SER A 45 -5.48 11.30 -9.36
CA SER A 45 -5.40 12.76 -9.57
C SER A 45 -4.70 13.50 -8.43
N ARG A 46 -4.51 12.86 -7.27
CA ARG A 46 -3.80 13.48 -6.13
C ARG A 46 -2.31 13.59 -6.43
N PRO A 47 -1.68 14.72 -6.10
CA PRO A 47 -0.26 14.95 -6.37
C PRO A 47 0.66 13.92 -5.71
N GLU A 48 0.28 13.43 -4.52
CA GLU A 48 1.06 12.49 -3.72
C GLU A 48 0.83 11.03 -4.11
N PHE A 49 -0.27 10.71 -4.80
CA PHE A 49 -0.63 9.33 -5.09
C PHE A 49 0.13 8.74 -6.28
N ARG A 50 0.55 7.51 -6.13
CA ARG A 50 1.27 6.70 -7.13
C ARG A 50 0.67 5.31 -7.21
N CYS A 51 0.63 4.76 -8.40
CA CYS A 51 0.31 3.36 -8.64
C CYS A 51 1.46 2.71 -9.44
N LEU A 52 2.21 1.82 -8.80
CA LEU A 52 3.20 0.99 -9.46
C LEU A 52 2.49 -0.29 -9.93
N CYS A 53 2.34 -0.44 -11.25
CA CYS A 53 1.64 -1.56 -11.87
C CYS A 53 2.63 -2.50 -12.54
N TYR A 54 2.52 -3.79 -12.28
CA TYR A 54 3.20 -4.84 -13.05
C TYR A 54 2.24 -5.32 -14.15
N GLU A 55 2.62 -5.07 -15.41
CA GLU A 55 1.74 -5.23 -16.57
C GLU A 55 2.48 -5.85 -17.77
N PRO A 56 2.88 -7.14 -17.71
CA PRO A 56 3.41 -7.82 -18.88
C PRO A 56 2.34 -7.81 -19.99
N ASP A 57 2.80 -7.65 -21.23
CA ASP A 57 1.92 -7.55 -22.40
C ASP A 57 0.80 -6.49 -22.26
N ASN A 58 1.08 -5.45 -21.48
CA ASN A 58 0.14 -4.35 -21.18
C ASN A 58 -1.11 -4.77 -20.35
N ILE A 59 -1.09 -5.94 -19.71
CA ILE A 59 -2.18 -6.47 -18.87
C ILE A 59 -1.79 -6.33 -17.40
N PRO A 60 -2.56 -5.62 -16.56
CA PRO A 60 -2.30 -5.53 -15.13
C PRO A 60 -2.41 -6.88 -14.44
N LEU A 61 -1.35 -7.32 -13.77
CA LEU A 61 -1.33 -8.57 -13.00
C LEU A 61 -0.92 -8.37 -11.53
N ALA A 62 -0.40 -7.21 -11.20
CA ALA A 62 -0.16 -6.80 -9.81
C ALA A 62 -0.05 -5.28 -9.72
N PHE A 63 -0.35 -4.74 -8.56
CA PHE A 63 -0.22 -3.31 -8.31
C PHE A 63 0.19 -3.03 -6.87
N LEU A 64 0.81 -1.87 -6.69
CA LEU A 64 1.15 -1.29 -5.40
C LEU A 64 0.77 0.20 -5.44
N ASN A 65 -0.28 0.56 -4.74
CA ASN A 65 -0.74 1.93 -4.55
C ASN A 65 -0.08 2.52 -3.32
N TYR A 66 0.45 3.74 -3.45
CA TYR A 66 1.12 4.40 -2.34
C TYR A 66 1.02 5.92 -2.44
N TYR A 67 1.16 6.58 -1.30
CA TYR A 67 1.37 8.01 -1.20
C TYR A 67 2.85 8.30 -1.00
N GLU A 68 3.37 9.27 -1.74
CA GLU A 68 4.75 9.74 -1.65
C GLU A 68 4.76 11.15 -1.07
N PHE A 69 5.48 11.33 0.03
CA PHE A 69 5.62 12.60 0.74
C PHE A 69 7.11 13.00 0.79
N PRO A 70 7.62 13.68 -0.25
CA PRO A 70 9.04 14.04 -0.32
C PRO A 70 9.51 14.92 0.82
N GLU A 71 8.65 15.79 1.35
CA GLU A 71 8.96 16.70 2.43
C GLU A 71 9.27 16.02 3.77
N THR A 72 8.84 14.79 3.95
CA THR A 72 9.11 13.96 5.14
C THR A 72 9.85 12.67 4.79
N GLU A 73 10.28 12.53 3.55
CA GLU A 73 10.91 11.31 3.03
C GLU A 73 10.11 10.04 3.41
N THR A 74 8.78 10.08 3.24
CA THR A 74 7.89 9.02 3.67
C THR A 74 7.07 8.49 2.49
N ILE A 75 6.99 7.16 2.39
CA ILE A 75 6.09 6.41 1.51
C ILE A 75 5.06 5.68 2.39
N PHE A 76 3.78 5.91 2.16
CA PHE A 76 2.71 5.13 2.77
C PHE A 76 2.10 4.21 1.71
N VAL A 77 2.27 2.89 1.90
CA VAL A 77 1.65 1.87 1.03
C VAL A 77 0.21 1.66 1.46
N GLU A 78 -0.72 1.99 0.55
CA GLU A 78 -2.17 1.88 0.81
C GLU A 78 -2.70 0.49 0.44
N HIS A 79 -2.51 0.08 -0.82
CA HIS A 79 -2.96 -1.21 -1.31
C HIS A 79 -1.86 -1.90 -2.09
N PHE A 80 -1.67 -3.17 -1.83
CA PHE A 80 -0.74 -4.01 -2.57
C PHE A 80 -1.34 -5.37 -2.84
N ALA A 81 -1.51 -5.71 -4.12
CA ALA A 81 -2.07 -7.00 -4.51
C ALA A 81 -1.37 -7.59 -5.73
N VAL A 82 -1.39 -8.92 -5.78
CA VAL A 82 -0.87 -9.74 -6.89
C VAL A 82 -1.98 -10.68 -7.32
N SER A 83 -2.22 -10.79 -8.63
CA SER A 83 -3.21 -11.72 -9.20
C SER A 83 -2.97 -13.15 -8.71
N ALA A 84 -4.04 -13.93 -8.60
CA ALA A 84 -3.98 -15.29 -8.05
C ALA A 84 -2.94 -16.17 -8.77
N GLU A 85 -2.86 -16.05 -10.08
CA GLU A 85 -1.95 -16.83 -10.94
C GLU A 85 -0.46 -16.55 -10.69
N LEU A 86 -0.11 -15.36 -10.17
CA LEU A 86 1.27 -14.96 -9.87
C LEU A 86 1.64 -15.12 -8.39
N ARG A 87 0.70 -15.50 -7.53
CA ARG A 87 0.99 -15.72 -6.10
C ARG A 87 1.97 -16.87 -5.90
N GLY A 88 2.84 -16.74 -4.91
CA GLY A 88 3.87 -17.75 -4.62
C GLY A 88 5.05 -17.79 -5.59
N ARG A 89 5.08 -16.95 -6.63
CA ARG A 89 6.16 -16.90 -7.64
C ARG A 89 7.19 -15.78 -7.42
N GLY A 90 7.17 -15.13 -6.26
CA GLY A 90 8.12 -14.06 -5.92
C GLY A 90 7.76 -12.68 -6.49
N THR A 91 6.71 -12.55 -7.31
CA THR A 91 6.31 -11.28 -7.94
C THR A 91 6.09 -10.17 -6.92
N GLY A 92 5.38 -10.45 -5.82
CA GLY A 92 5.16 -9.46 -4.75
C GLY A 92 6.47 -8.99 -4.11
N SER A 93 7.40 -9.89 -3.85
CA SER A 93 8.72 -9.53 -3.31
C SER A 93 9.48 -8.64 -4.29
N ALA A 94 9.47 -8.99 -5.57
CA ALA A 94 10.16 -8.22 -6.60
C ALA A 94 9.60 -6.79 -6.74
N ILE A 95 8.28 -6.61 -6.67
CA ILE A 95 7.62 -5.29 -6.71
C ILE A 95 8.02 -4.45 -5.49
N MET A 96 7.96 -5.02 -4.29
CA MET A 96 8.32 -4.30 -3.06
C MET A 96 9.80 -3.93 -3.02
N GLU A 97 10.70 -4.82 -3.44
CA GLU A 97 12.13 -4.52 -3.57
C GLU A 97 12.40 -3.46 -4.65
N HIS A 98 11.62 -3.45 -5.72
CA HIS A 98 11.70 -2.38 -6.71
C HIS A 98 11.29 -1.03 -6.11
N LEU A 99 10.19 -0.96 -5.38
CA LEU A 99 9.78 0.25 -4.66
C LEU A 99 10.89 0.73 -3.73
N LYS A 100 11.38 -0.13 -2.82
CA LYS A 100 12.46 0.20 -1.88
C LYS A 100 13.67 0.81 -2.55
N ARG A 101 14.11 0.20 -3.65
CA ARG A 101 15.30 0.67 -4.38
C ARG A 101 15.07 2.02 -5.07
N THR A 102 13.88 2.25 -5.62
CA THR A 102 13.58 3.46 -6.41
C THR A 102 13.19 4.65 -5.52
N THR A 103 12.79 4.40 -4.28
CA THR A 103 12.41 5.45 -3.31
C THR A 103 13.41 5.63 -2.16
N SER A 104 14.53 4.90 -2.19
CA SER A 104 15.59 5.09 -1.17
C SER A 104 16.10 6.55 -1.18
N PRO A 105 16.30 7.19 0.00
CA PRO A 105 16.30 6.64 1.36
C PRO A 105 14.97 6.73 2.13
N PHE A 106 13.84 6.91 1.49
CA PHE A 106 12.55 7.14 2.15
C PHE A 106 12.16 6.02 3.11
N LEU A 107 11.53 6.42 4.21
CA LEU A 107 10.84 5.48 5.11
C LEU A 107 9.60 4.92 4.39
N ILE A 108 9.52 3.62 4.22
CA ILE A 108 8.30 2.98 3.74
C ILE A 108 7.53 2.44 4.93
N VAL A 109 6.25 2.80 5.00
CA VAL A 109 5.31 2.35 6.03
C VAL A 109 4.08 1.72 5.37
N LEU A 110 3.54 0.68 6.00
CA LEU A 110 2.30 0.03 5.62
C LEU A 110 1.52 -0.44 6.85
N GLU A 111 0.23 -0.65 6.66
CA GLU A 111 -0.69 -1.17 7.67
C GLU A 111 -0.90 -2.68 7.47
N VAL A 112 -0.98 -3.41 8.58
CA VAL A 112 -1.33 -4.83 8.62
C VAL A 112 -2.29 -5.11 9.76
N GLU A 113 -3.12 -6.13 9.61
CA GLU A 113 -3.93 -6.61 10.72
C GLU A 113 -3.03 -7.16 11.84
N PRO A 114 -3.50 -7.13 13.10
CA PRO A 114 -2.84 -7.80 14.22
C PRO A 114 -2.60 -9.28 13.92
N PRO A 115 -1.55 -9.92 14.47
CA PRO A 115 -1.16 -11.30 14.15
C PRO A 115 -2.06 -12.37 14.82
N ASP A 116 -3.38 -12.19 14.77
CA ASP A 116 -4.35 -13.04 15.47
C ASP A 116 -4.55 -14.38 14.77
N GLY A 117 -4.53 -14.37 13.43
CA GLY A 117 -4.72 -15.56 12.60
C GLY A 117 -3.46 -16.01 11.83
N PRO A 118 -3.53 -17.16 11.18
CA PRO A 118 -2.40 -17.68 10.37
C PRO A 118 -2.16 -16.87 9.09
N THR A 119 -3.18 -16.21 8.56
CA THR A 119 -3.07 -15.38 7.35
C THR A 119 -2.36 -14.07 7.66
N GLU A 120 -2.75 -13.40 8.75
CA GLU A 120 -2.15 -12.17 9.24
C GLU A 120 -0.68 -12.40 9.61
N ARG A 121 -0.37 -13.48 10.31
CA ARG A 121 1.02 -13.87 10.62
C ARG A 121 1.84 -14.09 9.36
N ARG A 122 1.31 -14.81 8.34
CA ARG A 122 2.01 -15.01 7.06
C ARG A 122 2.28 -13.69 6.33
N ARG A 123 1.34 -12.73 6.38
CA ARG A 123 1.50 -11.39 5.80
C ARG A 123 2.61 -10.62 6.51
N ILE A 124 2.61 -10.61 7.84
CA ILE A 124 3.68 -9.99 8.65
C ILE A 124 5.04 -10.63 8.34
N ASP A 125 5.12 -11.95 8.27
CA ASP A 125 6.36 -12.68 7.95
C ASP A 125 6.85 -12.40 6.52
N PHE A 126 5.93 -12.20 5.58
CA PHE A 126 6.29 -11.76 4.23
C PHE A 126 6.99 -10.41 4.26
N TYR A 127 6.45 -9.42 4.96
CA TYR A 127 7.08 -8.11 5.07
C TYR A 127 8.36 -8.13 5.92
N LYS A 128 8.44 -8.95 6.98
CA LYS A 128 9.68 -9.13 7.74
C LYS A 128 10.83 -9.65 6.86
N ARG A 129 10.57 -10.61 5.97
CA ARG A 129 11.58 -11.11 5.01
C ARG A 129 12.04 -10.04 4.04
N LEU A 130 11.25 -9.01 3.80
CA LEU A 130 11.60 -7.84 2.99
C LEU A 130 12.23 -6.69 3.80
N GLY A 131 12.60 -6.96 5.07
CA GLY A 131 13.28 -6.00 5.93
C GLY A 131 12.37 -4.97 6.60
N PHE A 132 11.06 -5.27 6.72
CA PHE A 132 10.15 -4.44 7.50
C PHE A 132 10.14 -4.87 8.97
N HIS A 133 10.03 -3.89 9.85
CA HIS A 133 9.90 -4.06 11.30
C HIS A 133 8.44 -3.86 11.71
N LEU A 134 7.89 -4.79 12.50
CA LEU A 134 6.56 -4.66 13.10
C LEU A 134 6.68 -3.76 14.34
N ASN A 135 5.99 -2.63 14.33
CA ASN A 135 5.98 -1.71 15.47
C ASN A 135 4.91 -2.13 16.50
N ASN A 136 5.26 -2.10 17.79
CA ASN A 136 4.39 -2.54 18.89
C ASN A 136 3.36 -1.49 19.33
N GLY A 137 3.48 -0.23 18.90
CA GLY A 137 2.57 0.86 19.26
C GLY A 137 1.10 0.55 18.93
N GLU A 138 0.19 1.16 19.67
CA GLU A 138 -1.24 1.13 19.34
C GLU A 138 -1.49 2.02 18.12
N TYR A 139 -2.20 1.47 17.16
CA TYR A 139 -2.58 2.17 15.95
C TYR A 139 -3.98 1.75 15.50
N PHE A 140 -4.76 2.72 15.09
CA PHE A 140 -6.09 2.50 14.52
C PHE A 140 -6.19 3.22 13.19
N GLN A 141 -6.57 2.49 12.15
CA GLN A 141 -7.00 3.10 10.91
C GLN A 141 -8.30 3.87 11.20
N PRO A 142 -8.35 5.20 10.94
CA PRO A 142 -9.57 5.96 11.13
C PRO A 142 -10.67 5.47 10.20
N GLU A 143 -11.92 5.81 10.52
CA GLU A 143 -13.03 5.62 9.59
C GLU A 143 -12.67 6.16 8.21
N PHE A 144 -12.69 5.29 7.23
CA PHE A 144 -12.34 5.60 5.86
C PHE A 144 -13.53 5.28 4.94
N TYR A 145 -13.79 6.13 3.95
CA TYR A 145 -14.95 6.04 3.06
C TYR A 145 -16.33 6.12 3.74
N GLY A 146 -16.42 6.58 4.98
CA GLY A 146 -17.69 6.79 5.69
C GLY A 146 -18.49 5.52 5.97
N LYS A 147 -17.83 4.35 6.04
CA LYS A 147 -18.52 3.05 6.10
C LYS A 147 -18.10 2.10 7.21
N SER A 148 -17.00 2.35 7.88
CA SER A 148 -16.47 1.41 8.89
C SER A 148 -15.98 2.15 10.13
N PRO A 149 -16.20 1.61 11.33
CA PRO A 149 -15.58 2.14 12.54
C PRO A 149 -14.05 2.09 12.42
N ALA A 150 -13.35 2.79 13.31
CA ALA A 150 -11.90 2.69 13.39
C ALA A 150 -11.46 1.22 13.58
N ILE A 151 -10.49 0.78 12.80
CA ILE A 151 -10.02 -0.62 12.77
C ILE A 151 -8.66 -0.68 13.48
N PRO A 152 -8.47 -1.57 14.47
CA PRO A 152 -7.15 -1.77 15.06
C PRO A 152 -6.22 -2.42 14.03
N LEU A 153 -5.11 -1.74 13.72
CA LEU A 153 -4.06 -2.23 12.82
C LEU A 153 -2.69 -2.09 13.48
N LYS A 154 -1.68 -2.58 12.82
CA LYS A 154 -0.27 -2.39 13.17
C LYS A 154 0.45 -1.70 12.02
N LEU A 155 1.44 -0.87 12.34
CA LEU A 155 2.34 -0.31 11.34
C LEU A 155 3.59 -1.18 11.20
N MET A 156 3.95 -1.46 9.95
CA MET A 156 5.26 -2.02 9.62
C MET A 156 6.07 -0.99 8.83
N THR A 157 7.35 -0.88 9.15
CA THR A 157 8.24 0.16 8.59
C THR A 157 9.59 -0.42 8.19
N THR A 158 10.24 0.17 7.19
CA THR A 158 11.57 -0.27 6.70
C THR A 158 12.73 0.03 7.65
N ARG A 159 12.49 0.72 8.75
CA ARG A 159 13.42 0.87 9.88
C ARG A 159 12.65 0.79 11.19
N GLU A 160 13.31 0.40 12.25
CA GLU A 160 12.74 0.41 13.59
C GLU A 160 12.49 1.87 14.05
N LEU A 161 11.40 2.10 14.76
CA LEU A 161 11.02 3.42 15.24
C LEU A 161 11.05 3.46 16.77
N SER A 162 11.47 4.62 17.32
CA SER A 162 11.20 4.93 18.71
C SER A 162 9.71 5.15 18.95
N GLU A 163 9.25 5.10 20.21
CA GLU A 163 7.85 5.40 20.57
C GLU A 163 7.42 6.80 20.11
N ARG A 164 8.33 7.77 20.19
CA ARG A 164 8.10 9.13 19.73
C ARG A 164 7.91 9.19 18.22
N ASP A 165 8.85 8.59 17.45
CA ASP A 165 8.80 8.60 15.99
C ASP A 165 7.56 7.84 15.48
N PHE A 166 7.20 6.75 16.15
CA PHE A 166 5.95 6.01 15.86
C PHE A 166 4.72 6.91 16.05
N SER A 167 4.62 7.62 17.18
CA SER A 167 3.50 8.51 17.48
C SER A 167 3.41 9.69 16.50
N GLU A 168 4.55 10.22 16.07
CA GLU A 168 4.62 11.28 15.07
C GLU A 168 4.19 10.76 13.70
N LEU A 169 4.65 9.57 13.30
CA LEU A 169 4.26 8.92 12.05
C LEU A 169 2.76 8.60 12.01
N ALA A 170 2.19 8.04 13.08
CA ALA A 170 0.76 7.72 13.16
C ALA A 170 -0.10 8.98 12.97
N ARG A 171 0.23 10.08 13.65
CA ARG A 171 -0.46 11.38 13.46
C ARG A 171 -0.29 11.93 12.05
N PHE A 172 0.89 11.78 11.46
CA PHE A 172 1.15 12.19 10.09
C PHE A 172 0.26 11.42 9.10
N ILE A 173 0.16 10.08 9.23
CA ILE A 173 -0.69 9.24 8.38
C ILE A 173 -2.15 9.67 8.52
N HIS A 174 -2.67 9.82 9.74
CA HIS A 174 -4.04 10.26 9.99
C HIS A 174 -4.34 11.60 9.27
N LYS A 175 -3.46 12.58 9.41
CA LYS A 175 -3.64 13.91 8.82
C LYS A 175 -3.50 13.93 7.29
N ARG A 176 -2.50 13.22 6.72
CA ARG A 176 -2.14 13.36 5.31
C ARG A 176 -2.84 12.35 4.40
N VAL A 177 -3.02 11.13 4.86
CA VAL A 177 -3.69 10.06 4.12
C VAL A 177 -5.20 10.10 4.38
N TYR A 178 -5.60 10.00 5.64
CA TYR A 178 -7.00 9.89 6.05
C TYR A 178 -7.72 11.24 6.21
N LYS A 179 -6.99 12.36 6.27
CA LYS A 179 -7.54 13.73 6.43
C LYS A 179 -8.36 13.89 7.71
N LYS A 180 -7.90 13.26 8.80
CA LYS A 180 -8.50 13.30 10.14
C LYS A 180 -7.66 14.13 11.13
#